data_a3f52ccf237c65fea71f043e84859499
#
_entry.id   a3f52ccf237c65fea71f043e84859499
#
_cell.length_a   1.000
_cell.length_b   1.000
_cell.length_c   1.000
_cell.angle_alpha   90.00
_cell.angle_beta   90.00
_cell.angle_gamma   90.00
#
_symmetry.space_group_name_H-M   'P 1'
#
loop_
_entity.id
_entity.type
_entity.pdbx_description
1 polymer ?
#
loop_
_entity_poly.entity_id
_entity_poly.type
_entity_poly.pdbx_seq_one_letter_code
_entity_poly.pdbx_strand_id
1 'polypeptide(L)'
;MRFSKQPSQKGEQKDARIVQLIELIELHYREQKNCQFYSDALALTSKRLNELVKADRGKTVTQLIHDRIILEANRELVFSTKTVKTIAFELGFDDPAYFSRFYRKQKGETPAKFRHRCSDSTI
;
A
#
# COMPACT_ATOMS: atom_id res chain seq x y z
N MET A 1 -12.17 5.77 -31.95
CA MET A 1 -12.03 5.58 -31.26
C MET A 1 -11.66 5.22 -30.50
N ARG A 2 -11.54 5.00 -30.75
CA ARG A 2 -11.35 4.56 -29.99
C ARG A 2 -10.61 4.95 -29.42
N PHE A 3 -10.06 5.37 -29.82
CA PHE A 3 -9.43 5.73 -29.37
C PHE A 3 -8.72 5.79 -28.84
N SER A 4 -8.43 5.96 -28.92
CA SER A 4 -7.69 5.97 -28.42
C SER A 4 -7.22 5.61 -27.90
N LYS A 5 -7.12 5.59 -28.17
CA LYS A 5 -6.64 4.98 -27.32
C LYS A 5 -5.66 4.18 -27.31
N GLN A 6 -5.06 4.09 -27.88
CA GLN A 6 -4.27 3.18 -28.15
C GLN A 6 -3.18 2.64 -27.34
N PRO A 7 -2.05 3.29 -26.90
CA PRO A 7 -1.08 2.71 -26.00
C PRO A 7 -1.69 2.37 -24.66
N SER A 8 -2.58 3.21 -24.22
CA SER A 8 -3.24 2.97 -22.96
C SER A 8 -4.11 1.74 -23.02
N GLN A 9 -4.70 1.47 -24.17
CA GLN A 9 -5.50 0.27 -24.31
C GLN A 9 -4.64 -0.96 -24.19
N LYS A 10 -3.44 -0.91 -24.73
CA LYS A 10 -2.53 -2.00 -24.62
C LYS A 10 -2.16 -2.25 -23.16
N GLY A 11 -1.89 -1.18 -22.43
CA GLY A 11 -1.63 -1.29 -21.02
C GLY A 11 -2.83 -1.82 -20.26
N GLU A 12 -4.01 -1.35 -20.62
CA GLU A 12 -5.22 -1.81 -19.98
C GLU A 12 -5.44 -3.30 -20.15
N GLN A 13 -5.13 -3.83 -21.32
CA GLN A 13 -5.27 -5.27 -21.54
C GLN A 13 -4.33 -6.06 -20.67
N LYS A 14 -3.08 -5.61 -20.53
CA LYS A 14 -2.14 -6.25 -19.66
C LYS A 14 -2.53 -6.08 -18.22
N ASP A 15 -3.18 -4.97 -17.95
CA ASP A 15 -3.40 -4.52 -16.59
C ASP A 15 -4.64 -5.10 -15.93
N ALA A 16 -5.38 -5.98 -16.62
CA ALA A 16 -6.56 -6.55 -16.00
C ALA A 16 -6.23 -7.20 -14.66
N ARG A 17 -5.14 -7.96 -14.61
CA ARG A 17 -4.74 -8.61 -13.36
C ARG A 17 -4.14 -7.62 -12.38
N ILE A 18 -3.51 -6.57 -12.88
CA ILE A 18 -3.00 -5.51 -12.02
C ILE A 18 -4.16 -4.75 -11.38
N VAL A 19 -5.20 -4.44 -12.15
CA VAL A 19 -6.39 -3.78 -11.60
C VAL A 19 -7.01 -4.65 -10.51
N GLN A 20 -7.13 -5.95 -10.77
CA GLN A 20 -7.67 -6.87 -9.77
C GLN A 20 -6.82 -6.90 -8.52
N LEU A 21 -5.49 -6.89 -8.69
CA LEU A 21 -4.58 -6.86 -7.55
C LEU A 21 -4.78 -5.60 -6.72
N ILE A 22 -4.86 -4.45 -7.36
CA ILE A 22 -5.05 -3.19 -6.65
C ILE A 22 -6.34 -3.22 -5.84
N GLU A 23 -7.42 -3.75 -6.43
CA GLU A 23 -8.68 -3.87 -5.73
C GLU A 23 -8.57 -4.80 -4.53
N LEU A 24 -7.86 -5.92 -4.69
CA LEU A 24 -7.66 -6.85 -3.58
C LEU A 24 -6.83 -6.23 -2.47
N ILE A 25 -5.80 -5.46 -2.83
CA ILE A 25 -5.01 -4.77 -1.83
C ILE A 25 -5.89 -3.77 -1.08
N GLU A 26 -6.72 -3.03 -1.79
CA GLU A 26 -7.62 -2.07 -1.16
C GLU A 26 -8.53 -2.74 -0.13
N LEU A 27 -9.01 -3.93 -0.44
CA LEU A 27 -9.91 -4.66 0.45
C LEU A 27 -9.20 -5.33 1.62
N HIS A 28 -7.95 -5.74 1.44
CA HIS A 28 -7.32 -6.68 2.38
C HIS A 28 -6.00 -6.21 2.99
N TYR A 29 -5.52 -5.00 2.68
CA TYR A 29 -4.16 -4.62 3.10
C TYR A 29 -3.99 -4.61 4.62
N ARG A 30 -5.07 -4.43 5.36
CA ARG A 30 -4.97 -4.41 6.82
C ARG A 30 -4.68 -5.78 7.41
N GLU A 31 -5.25 -6.82 6.81
CA GLU A 31 -5.11 -8.18 7.32
C GLU A 31 -4.09 -9.00 6.54
N GLN A 32 -3.91 -8.73 5.26
CA GLN A 32 -3.10 -9.55 4.38
C GLN A 32 -1.93 -8.73 3.84
N LYS A 33 -0.76 -8.92 4.42
CA LYS A 33 0.39 -8.07 4.12
C LYS A 33 1.49 -8.76 3.33
N ASN A 34 1.29 -10.03 2.92
CA ASN A 34 2.30 -10.71 2.13
C ASN A 34 1.77 -11.07 0.75
N CYS A 35 2.69 -11.28 -0.17
CA CYS A 35 2.38 -11.52 -1.57
C CYS A 35 1.55 -12.79 -1.80
N GLN A 36 1.76 -13.82 -0.96
CA GLN A 36 1.17 -15.14 -1.21
C GLN A 36 -0.35 -15.09 -1.25
N PHE A 37 -0.97 -14.34 -0.35
CA PHE A 37 -2.42 -14.22 -0.34
C PHE A 37 -2.93 -13.72 -1.70
N TYR A 38 -2.28 -12.70 -2.22
CA TYR A 38 -2.72 -12.06 -3.47
C TYR A 38 -2.43 -12.92 -4.68
N SER A 39 -1.29 -13.57 -4.71
CA SER A 39 -0.99 -14.46 -5.83
C SER A 39 -1.94 -15.63 -5.87
N ASP A 40 -2.28 -16.19 -4.70
CA ASP A 40 -3.26 -17.28 -4.63
C ASP A 40 -4.62 -16.80 -5.12
N ALA A 41 -5.05 -15.63 -4.69
CA ALA A 41 -6.36 -15.09 -5.08
C ALA A 41 -6.45 -14.88 -6.59
N LEU A 42 -5.32 -14.58 -7.24
CA LEU A 42 -5.29 -14.34 -8.67
C LEU A 42 -4.87 -15.58 -9.47
N ALA A 43 -4.73 -16.72 -8.80
CA ALA A 43 -4.34 -17.99 -9.44
C ALA A 43 -3.00 -17.87 -10.15
N LEU A 44 -2.05 -17.16 -9.53
CA LEU A 44 -0.71 -16.99 -10.06
C LEU A 44 0.31 -17.41 -9.00
N THR A 45 1.52 -17.71 -9.44
CA THR A 45 2.61 -17.84 -8.49
C THR A 45 3.04 -16.45 -8.02
N SER A 46 3.65 -16.37 -6.84
CA SER A 46 4.19 -15.10 -6.37
C SER A 46 5.22 -14.54 -7.33
N LYS A 47 6.04 -15.41 -7.90
CA LYS A 47 7.05 -14.99 -8.87
C LYS A 47 6.39 -14.34 -10.09
N ARG A 48 5.38 -15.01 -10.65
CA ARG A 48 4.71 -14.48 -11.84
C ARG A 48 4.02 -13.16 -11.55
N LEU A 49 3.33 -13.09 -10.40
CA LEU A 49 2.65 -11.85 -10.04
C LEU A 49 3.66 -10.70 -9.87
N ASN A 50 4.78 -10.95 -9.21
CA ASN A 50 5.79 -9.92 -9.04
C ASN A 50 6.40 -9.50 -10.38
N GLU A 51 6.56 -10.43 -11.32
CA GLU A 51 7.04 -10.06 -12.66
C GLU A 51 6.09 -9.09 -13.34
N LEU A 52 4.79 -9.36 -13.25
CA LEU A 52 3.79 -8.50 -13.85
C LEU A 52 3.79 -7.12 -13.20
N VAL A 53 3.82 -7.07 -11.89
CA VAL A 53 3.78 -5.81 -11.14
C VAL A 53 5.05 -5.01 -11.41
N LYS A 54 6.19 -5.68 -11.44
CA LYS A 54 7.45 -5.00 -11.69
C LYS A 54 7.47 -4.39 -13.08
N ALA A 55 6.96 -5.13 -14.07
CA ALA A 55 6.91 -4.61 -15.44
C ALA A 55 5.96 -3.42 -15.56
N ASP A 56 4.86 -3.42 -14.82
CA ASP A 56 3.85 -2.38 -14.92
C ASP A 56 4.19 -1.17 -14.04
N ARG A 57 4.72 -1.39 -12.84
CA ARG A 57 4.85 -0.32 -11.84
C ARG A 57 6.25 -0.17 -11.27
N GLY A 58 7.18 -1.03 -11.63
CA GLY A 58 8.53 -0.95 -11.11
C GLY A 58 8.66 -1.31 -9.64
N LYS A 59 7.66 -2.01 -9.07
CA LYS A 59 7.61 -2.34 -7.66
C LYS A 59 7.22 -3.79 -7.48
N THR A 60 7.49 -4.34 -6.30
CA THR A 60 6.99 -5.66 -5.93
C THR A 60 5.59 -5.53 -5.35
N VAL A 61 4.89 -6.65 -5.26
CA VAL A 61 3.57 -6.68 -4.62
C VAL A 61 3.67 -6.19 -3.17
N THR A 62 4.68 -6.67 -2.44
CA THR A 62 4.88 -6.25 -1.05
C THR A 62 5.06 -4.74 -0.95
N GLN A 63 5.79 -4.13 -1.88
CA GLN A 63 5.95 -2.68 -1.87
C GLN A 63 4.63 -1.96 -2.10
N LEU A 64 3.76 -2.48 -2.98
CA LEU A 64 2.45 -1.89 -3.19
C LEU A 64 1.61 -1.95 -1.91
N ILE A 65 1.67 -3.09 -1.20
CA ILE A 65 0.94 -3.24 0.05
C ILE A 65 1.47 -2.24 1.08
N HIS A 66 2.79 -2.15 1.21
CA HIS A 66 3.42 -1.22 2.15
C HIS A 66 3.05 0.23 1.82
N ASP A 67 3.05 0.58 0.55
CA ASP A 67 2.68 1.93 0.13
C ASP A 67 1.25 2.26 0.53
N ARG A 68 0.35 1.28 0.41
CA ARG A 68 -1.05 1.50 0.79
C ARG A 68 -1.19 1.68 2.30
N ILE A 69 -0.47 0.89 3.07
CA ILE A 69 -0.48 1.03 4.53
C ILE A 69 0.02 2.42 4.93
N ILE A 70 1.13 2.85 4.33
CA ILE A 70 1.70 4.16 4.64
C ILE A 70 0.75 5.28 4.25
N LEU A 71 0.09 5.17 3.11
CA LEU A 71 -0.87 6.18 2.70
C LEU A 71 -1.98 6.35 3.73
N GLU A 72 -2.54 5.23 4.21
CA GLU A 72 -3.60 5.30 5.20
C GLU A 72 -3.07 5.81 6.54
N ALA A 73 -1.86 5.35 6.94
CA ALA A 73 -1.25 5.83 8.17
C ALA A 73 -1.08 7.35 8.13
N ASN A 74 -0.58 7.88 7.02
CA ASN A 74 -0.38 9.32 6.89
C ASN A 74 -1.68 10.08 6.99
N ARG A 75 -2.74 9.55 6.37
CA ARG A 75 -4.05 10.20 6.43
C ARG A 75 -4.55 10.29 7.86
N GLU A 76 -4.44 9.20 8.60
CA GLU A 76 -4.90 9.18 9.99
C GLU A 76 -4.02 10.07 10.87
N LEU A 77 -2.71 10.07 10.63
CA LEU A 77 -1.82 10.91 11.42
C LEU A 77 -2.12 12.40 11.23
N VAL A 78 -2.49 12.79 10.02
CA VAL A 78 -2.76 14.20 9.72
C VAL A 78 -4.18 14.61 10.07
N PHE A 79 -5.16 13.76 9.76
CA PHE A 79 -6.57 14.18 9.78
C PHE A 79 -7.37 13.61 10.94
N SER A 80 -6.77 12.81 11.82
CA SER A 80 -7.48 12.32 12.99
C SER A 80 -6.69 12.63 14.25
N THR A 81 -7.35 12.48 15.39
CA THR A 81 -6.72 12.64 16.70
C THR A 81 -6.40 11.28 17.34
N LYS A 82 -6.55 10.19 16.58
CA LYS A 82 -6.25 8.85 17.09
C LYS A 82 -4.80 8.77 17.51
N THR A 83 -4.55 7.98 18.57
CA THR A 83 -3.18 7.75 18.99
C THR A 83 -2.46 6.89 17.96
N VAL A 84 -1.13 6.96 17.94
CA VAL A 84 -0.33 6.10 17.07
C VAL A 84 -0.64 4.64 17.36
N LYS A 85 -0.85 4.29 18.64
CA LYS A 85 -1.21 2.93 19.02
C LYS A 85 -2.51 2.48 18.35
N THR A 86 -3.54 3.33 18.40
CA THR A 86 -4.82 3.01 17.79
C THR A 86 -4.68 2.87 16.29
N ILE A 87 -3.94 3.78 15.65
CA ILE A 87 -3.71 3.70 14.20
C ILE A 87 -3.01 2.39 13.85
N ALA A 88 -2.00 2.00 14.63
CA ALA A 88 -1.28 0.75 14.40
C ALA A 88 -2.23 -0.45 14.42
N PHE A 89 -3.09 -0.51 15.44
CA PHE A 89 -4.03 -1.62 15.54
C PHE A 89 -5.04 -1.62 14.40
N GLU A 90 -5.51 -0.45 14.00
CA GLU A 90 -6.47 -0.37 12.89
C GLU A 90 -5.86 -0.76 11.57
N LEU A 91 -4.55 -0.60 11.44
CA LEU A 91 -3.83 -1.02 10.24
C LEU A 91 -3.39 -2.48 10.28
N GLY A 92 -3.82 -3.20 11.32
CA GLY A 92 -3.58 -4.63 11.40
C GLY A 92 -2.27 -5.02 12.07
N PHE A 93 -1.61 -4.10 12.75
CA PHE A 93 -0.38 -4.42 13.49
C PHE A 93 -0.75 -4.82 14.91
N ASP A 94 -0.23 -5.96 15.34
CA ASP A 94 -0.47 -6.43 16.70
C ASP A 94 0.36 -5.67 17.74
N ASP A 95 1.47 -5.10 17.30
CA ASP A 95 2.43 -4.44 18.17
C ASP A 95 2.68 -3.02 17.66
N PRO A 96 2.29 -1.99 18.44
CA PRO A 96 2.53 -0.61 17.99
C PRO A 96 4.01 -0.27 17.77
N ALA A 97 4.89 -0.91 18.55
CA ALA A 97 6.32 -0.67 18.37
C ALA A 97 6.79 -1.20 17.01
N TYR A 98 6.25 -2.34 16.60
CA TYR A 98 6.58 -2.88 15.29
C TYR A 98 6.07 -1.96 14.17
N PHE A 99 4.86 -1.43 14.34
CA PHE A 99 4.33 -0.46 13.36
C PHE A 99 5.26 0.76 13.27
N SER A 100 5.71 1.30 14.40
CA SER A 100 6.56 2.48 14.39
C SER A 100 7.89 2.20 13.68
N ARG A 101 8.47 1.02 13.91
CA ARG A 101 9.69 0.63 13.21
C ARG A 101 9.45 0.47 11.72
N PHE A 102 8.33 -0.16 11.33
CA PHE A 102 7.93 -0.29 9.95
C PHE A 102 7.80 1.08 9.29
N TYR A 103 7.06 1.98 9.94
CA TYR A 103 6.84 3.31 9.41
C TYR A 103 8.17 4.05 9.23
N ARG A 104 9.03 4.00 10.24
CA ARG A 104 10.32 4.68 10.18
C ARG A 104 11.18 4.13 9.05
N LYS A 105 11.16 2.82 8.85
CA LYS A 105 11.91 2.22 7.76
C LYS A 105 11.42 2.71 6.40
N GLN A 106 10.12 2.87 6.26
CA GLN A 106 9.52 3.31 5.00
C GLN A 106 9.69 4.80 4.77
N LYS A 107 9.59 5.61 5.82
CA LYS A 107 9.51 7.06 5.67
C LYS A 107 10.71 7.83 6.22
N GLY A 108 11.59 7.18 6.97
CA GLY A 108 12.75 7.84 7.52
C GLY A 108 12.51 8.59 8.82
N GLU A 109 11.30 8.60 9.33
CA GLU A 109 10.98 9.25 10.61
C GLU A 109 9.85 8.46 11.28
N THR A 110 9.68 8.67 12.60
CA THR A 110 8.62 7.97 13.32
C THR A 110 7.25 8.57 13.00
N PRO A 111 6.18 7.82 13.22
CA PRO A 111 4.84 8.37 13.01
C PRO A 111 4.58 9.61 13.88
N ALA A 112 5.03 9.58 15.12
CA ALA A 112 4.82 10.71 16.02
C ALA A 112 5.52 11.96 15.51
N LYS A 113 6.74 11.78 15.00
CA LYS A 113 7.49 12.91 14.46
C LYS A 113 6.82 13.48 13.22
N PHE A 114 6.33 12.60 12.35
CA PHE A 114 5.61 13.06 11.16
C PHE A 114 4.37 13.86 11.56
N ARG A 115 3.58 13.34 12.50
CA ARG A 115 2.38 14.03 12.97
C ARG A 115 2.71 15.41 13.53
N HIS A 116 3.73 15.48 14.37
CA HIS A 116 4.14 16.73 14.98
C HIS A 116 4.56 17.75 13.93
N ARG A 117 5.35 17.31 12.96
CA ARG A 117 5.83 18.16 11.89
C ARG A 117 4.69 18.71 11.04
N CYS A 118 3.68 17.86 10.76
CA CYS A 118 2.52 18.29 9.99
C CYS A 118 1.66 19.27 10.77
N SER A 119 1.52 19.07 12.08
CA SER A 119 0.76 20.02 12.91
C SER A 119 1.39 21.39 12.88
N ASP A 120 2.71 21.43 13.01
CA ASP A 120 3.42 22.71 12.96
C ASP A 120 3.23 23.39 11.61
N SER A 121 3.21 22.62 10.52
CA SER A 121 3.09 23.18 9.18
C SER A 121 1.72 23.78 8.91
N THR A 122 0.70 23.37 9.64
CA THR A 122 -0.65 23.84 9.37
C THR A 122 -0.96 25.16 10.05
N ILE A 123 -0.05 25.68 10.83
CA ILE A 123 -0.22 26.97 11.44
C ILE A 123 0.20 28.08 10.48
#